data_0f0e103c0878bfeac6fc1cacc36bfc24
#
_entry.id   0f0e103c0878bfeac6fc1cacc36bfc24
#
_cell.length_a   1.000
_cell.length_b   1.000
_cell.length_c   1.000
_cell.angle_alpha   90.00
_cell.angle_beta   90.00
_cell.angle_gamma   90.00
#
_symmetry.space_group_name_H-M   'P 1'
#
loop_
_entity.id
_entity.type
_entity.pdbx_description
1 polymer ?
#
loop_
_entity_poly.entity_id
_entity_poly.type
_entity_poly.pdbx_seq_one_letter_code
_entity_poly.pdbx_strand_id
1 'polypeptide(L)'
;VIRDEELFTLLEDTGLDLMKTHFGTINCNSQDEIVSKSKKIIGLSLKSYVESEYDNLHEVHSIRDHAFGHGLSANFELKAGLLHGHAISVEMTLSSFMSYKRGWLSEKDLHRILKLFSEYELSLWHDILLDEKCMNEGFDKILQKRGGNLAIPVPIAIGKCKYINDLTKPELKEIIQEYKQVVLKYPRKGLGVEPLCSDAGLEDPVTV
;
A
#
# COMPACT_ATOMS: atom_id res chain seq x y z
N VAL A 1 -4.57 -0.27 -6.66
CA VAL A 1 -4.68 -1.76 -6.65
C VAL A 1 -5.89 -2.20 -5.83
N ILE A 2 -5.92 -2.00 -4.50
CA ILE A 2 -7.02 -2.50 -3.63
C ILE A 2 -8.38 -1.89 -3.98
N ARG A 3 -8.41 -0.70 -4.55
CA ARG A 3 -9.63 -0.01 -4.97
C ARG A 3 -10.28 -0.59 -6.22
N ASP A 4 -9.52 -1.27 -7.06
CA ASP A 4 -10.00 -1.83 -8.32
C ASP A 4 -9.85 -3.36 -8.30
N GLU A 5 -10.98 -4.07 -8.30
CA GLU A 5 -10.99 -5.53 -8.18
C GLU A 5 -10.41 -6.21 -9.43
N GLU A 6 -10.62 -5.65 -10.63
CA GLU A 6 -10.06 -6.20 -11.86
C GLU A 6 -8.54 -6.08 -11.85
N LEU A 7 -8.00 -4.92 -11.45
CA LEU A 7 -6.56 -4.70 -11.32
C LEU A 7 -5.95 -5.59 -10.23
N PHE A 8 -6.64 -5.73 -9.09
CA PHE A 8 -6.18 -6.58 -7.99
C PHE A 8 -6.05 -8.04 -8.43
N THR A 9 -7.10 -8.59 -9.05
CA THR A 9 -7.11 -9.96 -9.55
C THR A 9 -6.07 -10.18 -10.65
N LEU A 10 -5.92 -9.21 -11.56
CA LEU A 10 -4.89 -9.28 -12.59
C LEU A 10 -3.47 -9.38 -12.00
N LEU A 11 -3.20 -8.64 -10.91
CA LEU A 11 -1.91 -8.72 -10.22
C LEU A 11 -1.73 -10.03 -9.47
N GLU A 12 -2.78 -10.56 -8.81
CA GLU A 12 -2.73 -11.89 -8.21
C GLU A 12 -2.36 -12.96 -9.24
N ASP A 13 -2.97 -12.89 -10.44
CA ASP A 13 -2.74 -13.86 -11.53
C ASP A 13 -1.40 -13.66 -12.24
N THR A 14 -0.88 -12.44 -12.26
CA THR A 14 0.36 -12.12 -12.98
C THR A 14 1.59 -12.56 -12.21
N GLY A 15 1.63 -12.28 -10.90
CA GLY A 15 2.77 -12.57 -10.04
C GLY A 15 4.01 -11.71 -10.28
N LEU A 16 4.91 -11.69 -9.29
CA LEU A 16 6.10 -10.87 -9.30
C LEU A 16 7.10 -11.25 -10.40
N ASP A 17 7.28 -12.56 -10.65
CA ASP A 17 8.28 -13.02 -11.61
C ASP A 17 8.00 -12.50 -13.02
N LEU A 18 6.73 -12.48 -13.43
CA LEU A 18 6.36 -11.89 -14.72
C LEU A 18 6.57 -10.39 -14.75
N MET A 19 6.31 -9.68 -13.63
CA MET A 19 6.55 -8.25 -13.52
C MET A 19 8.06 -7.92 -13.57
N LYS A 20 8.88 -8.67 -12.85
CA LYS A 20 10.35 -8.54 -12.92
C LYS A 20 10.88 -8.81 -14.32
N THR A 21 10.36 -9.82 -15.01
CA THR A 21 10.75 -10.16 -16.37
C THR A 21 10.42 -9.04 -17.36
N HIS A 22 9.31 -8.35 -17.17
CA HIS A 22 8.91 -7.25 -18.06
C HIS A 22 9.75 -5.98 -17.87
N PHE A 23 10.02 -5.62 -16.62
CA PHE A 23 10.77 -4.40 -16.29
C PHE A 23 12.28 -4.63 -16.15
N GLY A 24 12.70 -5.89 -16.09
CA GLY A 24 14.11 -6.29 -16.01
C GLY A 24 14.68 -6.74 -17.35
N THR A 25 15.97 -7.02 -17.35
CA THR A 25 16.72 -7.51 -18.51
C THR A 25 16.61 -9.02 -18.73
N ILE A 26 15.70 -9.70 -18.03
CA ILE A 26 15.54 -11.13 -18.12
C ILE A 26 14.96 -11.48 -19.49
N ASN A 27 15.66 -12.35 -20.24
CA ASN A 27 15.19 -12.87 -21.53
C ASN A 27 13.88 -13.62 -21.35
N CYS A 28 12.81 -13.08 -21.92
CA CYS A 28 11.49 -13.69 -21.91
C CYS A 28 11.12 -14.19 -23.29
N ASN A 29 10.70 -15.46 -23.37
CA ASN A 29 10.27 -16.10 -24.61
C ASN A 29 8.86 -15.68 -25.06
N SER A 30 8.15 -14.86 -24.30
CA SER A 30 6.79 -14.39 -24.60
C SER A 30 6.63 -12.87 -24.41
N GLN A 31 7.39 -12.09 -25.16
CA GLN A 31 7.30 -10.61 -25.10
C GLN A 31 5.87 -10.10 -25.32
N ASP A 32 5.10 -10.71 -26.20
CA ASP A 32 3.74 -10.26 -26.51
C ASP A 32 2.78 -10.41 -25.32
N GLU A 33 2.88 -11.48 -24.55
CA GLU A 33 2.06 -11.69 -23.35
C GLU A 33 2.39 -10.65 -22.27
N ILE A 34 3.68 -10.42 -22.03
CA ILE A 34 4.16 -9.45 -21.04
C ILE A 34 3.71 -8.04 -21.42
N VAL A 35 3.91 -7.64 -22.67
CA VAL A 35 3.49 -6.33 -23.18
C VAL A 35 1.98 -6.17 -23.05
N SER A 36 1.20 -7.21 -23.38
CA SER A 36 -0.26 -7.18 -23.26
C SER A 36 -0.70 -6.99 -21.80
N LYS A 37 -0.16 -7.79 -20.87
CA LYS A 37 -0.48 -7.66 -19.42
C LYS A 37 -0.06 -6.32 -18.85
N SER A 38 1.12 -5.80 -19.21
CA SER A 38 1.59 -4.50 -18.75
C SER A 38 0.71 -3.35 -19.25
N LYS A 39 0.31 -3.38 -20.53
CA LYS A 39 -0.66 -2.40 -21.07
C LYS A 39 -1.98 -2.43 -20.31
N LYS A 40 -2.47 -3.64 -19.98
CA LYS A 40 -3.71 -3.80 -19.20
C LYS A 40 -3.54 -3.26 -17.77
N ILE A 41 -2.45 -3.56 -17.08
CA ILE A 41 -2.15 -3.05 -15.73
C ILE A 41 -2.10 -1.52 -15.72
N ILE A 42 -1.37 -0.93 -16.66
CA ILE A 42 -1.27 0.54 -16.79
C ILE A 42 -2.64 1.15 -17.10
N GLY A 43 -3.38 0.57 -18.05
CA GLY A 43 -4.70 1.03 -18.43
C GLY A 43 -5.70 1.01 -17.27
N LEU A 44 -5.74 -0.09 -16.50
CA LEU A 44 -6.60 -0.21 -15.32
C LEU A 44 -6.18 0.76 -14.20
N SER A 45 -4.88 0.96 -14.00
CA SER A 45 -4.38 1.92 -13.02
C SER A 45 -4.80 3.35 -13.36
N LEU A 46 -4.64 3.75 -14.63
CA LEU A 46 -5.08 5.07 -15.12
C LEU A 46 -6.59 5.22 -15.02
N LYS A 47 -7.37 4.21 -15.44
CA LYS A 47 -8.83 4.21 -15.34
C LYS A 47 -9.27 4.40 -13.88
N SER A 48 -8.73 3.60 -12.98
CA SER A 48 -9.05 3.68 -11.55
C SER A 48 -8.74 5.06 -10.97
N TYR A 49 -7.61 5.67 -11.36
CA TYR A 49 -7.27 7.02 -10.95
C TYR A 49 -8.26 8.06 -11.50
N VAL A 50 -8.48 8.06 -12.80
CA VAL A 50 -9.36 9.03 -13.46
C VAL A 50 -10.80 8.95 -12.91
N GLU A 51 -11.35 7.74 -12.76
CA GLU A 51 -12.71 7.56 -12.24
C GLU A 51 -12.87 8.06 -10.80
N SER A 52 -11.83 7.98 -9.97
CA SER A 52 -11.89 8.44 -8.58
C SER A 52 -11.60 9.92 -8.39
N GLU A 53 -10.82 10.50 -9.29
CA GLU A 53 -10.30 11.87 -9.15
C GLU A 53 -10.85 12.81 -10.22
N TYR A 54 -11.82 12.36 -11.06
CA TYR A 54 -12.34 13.17 -12.14
C TYR A 54 -12.86 14.53 -11.67
N ASP A 55 -13.58 14.55 -10.55
CA ASP A 55 -14.10 15.78 -9.94
C ASP A 55 -13.06 16.51 -9.07
N ASN A 56 -11.87 15.97 -8.93
CA ASN A 56 -10.82 16.48 -8.04
C ASN A 56 -9.44 16.53 -8.71
N LEU A 57 -9.40 16.71 -10.03
CA LEU A 57 -8.15 16.72 -10.83
C LEU A 57 -7.14 17.78 -10.36
N HIS A 58 -7.60 18.84 -9.72
CA HIS A 58 -6.76 19.88 -9.11
C HIS A 58 -6.45 19.63 -7.63
N GLU A 59 -6.78 18.45 -7.11
CA GLU A 59 -6.53 18.02 -5.73
C GLU A 59 -7.05 19.01 -4.65
N VAL A 60 -8.20 19.63 -4.92
CA VAL A 60 -8.85 20.58 -4.02
C VAL A 60 -9.32 19.87 -2.73
N HIS A 61 -9.69 18.60 -2.84
CA HIS A 61 -10.17 17.79 -1.72
C HIS A 61 -9.12 16.77 -1.29
N SER A 62 -8.78 16.77 0.01
CA SER A 62 -7.83 15.84 0.59
C SER A 62 -8.46 14.52 1.08
N ILE A 63 -9.81 14.49 1.17
CA ILE A 63 -10.56 13.27 1.54
C ILE A 63 -10.92 12.55 0.25
N ARG A 64 -10.14 11.54 -0.10
CA ARG A 64 -10.27 10.81 -1.35
C ARG A 64 -9.73 9.38 -1.21
N ASP A 65 -10.20 8.47 -2.04
CA ASP A 65 -9.80 7.06 -2.01
C ASP A 65 -8.31 6.88 -2.32
N HIS A 66 -7.73 7.74 -3.17
CA HIS A 66 -6.30 7.75 -3.50
C HIS A 66 -5.41 8.19 -2.33
N ALA A 67 -5.98 8.76 -1.26
CA ALA A 67 -5.25 8.99 -0.01
C ALA A 67 -4.99 7.70 0.79
N PHE A 68 -5.44 6.53 0.28
CA PHE A 68 -5.18 5.23 0.87
C PHE A 68 -3.67 4.96 0.89
N GLY A 69 -3.13 4.74 2.07
CA GLY A 69 -1.69 4.57 2.29
C GLY A 69 -0.88 5.88 2.33
N HIS A 70 -1.50 7.06 2.24
CA HIS A 70 -0.81 8.36 2.19
C HIS A 70 -1.12 9.26 3.41
N GLY A 71 -1.63 8.70 4.49
CA GLY A 71 -1.89 9.42 5.74
C GLY A 71 -0.70 9.37 6.67
N LEU A 72 -0.54 8.24 7.33
CA LEU A 72 0.54 8.01 8.29
C LEU A 72 1.90 7.85 7.62
N SER A 73 1.95 7.21 6.44
CA SER A 73 3.20 6.92 5.71
C SER A 73 3.99 8.20 5.43
N ALA A 74 3.32 9.27 5.04
CA ALA A 74 3.96 10.56 4.80
C ALA A 74 4.73 11.12 6.01
N ASN A 75 4.44 10.64 7.23
CA ASN A 75 5.16 11.06 8.43
C ASN A 75 6.35 10.16 8.77
N PHE A 76 6.24 8.87 8.49
CA PHE A 76 7.28 7.92 8.88
C PHE A 76 8.25 7.53 7.75
N GLU A 77 7.89 7.74 6.49
CA GLU A 77 8.69 7.37 5.33
C GLU A 77 10.15 7.83 5.43
N LEU A 78 10.37 9.14 5.55
CA LEU A 78 11.71 9.71 5.68
C LEU A 78 12.41 9.33 6.98
N LYS A 79 11.66 9.25 8.09
CA LYS A 79 12.22 8.89 9.39
C LYS A 79 12.68 7.43 9.45
N ALA A 80 11.98 6.56 8.72
CA ALA A 80 12.29 5.14 8.63
C ALA A 80 13.35 4.82 7.56
N GLY A 81 13.64 5.76 6.65
CA GLY A 81 14.48 5.50 5.48
C GLY A 81 13.85 4.52 4.50
N LEU A 82 12.52 4.39 4.51
CA LEU A 82 11.79 3.50 3.61
C LEU A 82 11.62 4.13 2.23
N LEU A 83 11.74 3.33 1.19
CA LEU A 83 11.27 3.72 -0.13
C LEU A 83 9.75 3.98 -0.10
N HIS A 84 9.30 4.95 -0.88
CA HIS A 84 7.91 5.41 -0.92
C HIS A 84 6.89 4.25 -1.07
N GLY A 85 7.14 3.33 -2.00
CA GLY A 85 6.27 2.17 -2.19
C GLY A 85 6.17 1.26 -0.96
N HIS A 86 7.26 1.06 -0.23
CA HIS A 86 7.26 0.29 1.02
C HIS A 86 6.51 1.02 2.14
N ALA A 87 6.71 2.33 2.29
CA ALA A 87 6.01 3.12 3.30
C ALA A 87 4.49 3.10 3.06
N ILE A 88 4.06 3.30 1.81
CA ILE A 88 2.64 3.22 1.42
C ILE A 88 2.09 1.81 1.70
N SER A 89 2.82 0.77 1.33
CA SER A 89 2.41 -0.62 1.55
C SER A 89 2.18 -0.92 3.03
N VAL A 90 3.08 -0.48 3.92
CA VAL A 90 2.94 -0.62 5.37
C VAL A 90 1.66 0.04 5.86
N GLU A 91 1.36 1.27 5.43
CA GLU A 91 0.12 1.93 5.84
C GLU A 91 -1.13 1.28 5.24
N MET A 92 -1.11 0.91 3.95
CA MET A 92 -2.25 0.28 3.28
C MET A 92 -2.64 -1.04 3.95
N THR A 93 -1.65 -1.85 4.31
CA THR A 93 -1.89 -3.15 4.95
C THR A 93 -2.31 -3.00 6.41
N LEU A 94 -1.75 -2.03 7.15
CA LEU A 94 -2.23 -1.65 8.48
C LEU A 94 -3.68 -1.15 8.43
N SER A 95 -4.01 -0.28 7.48
CA SER A 95 -5.37 0.25 7.30
C SER A 95 -6.37 -0.85 6.92
N SER A 96 -5.94 -1.85 6.14
CA SER A 96 -6.75 -3.03 5.85
C SER A 96 -7.00 -3.86 7.11
N PHE A 97 -6.00 -4.00 7.97
CA PHE A 97 -6.17 -4.65 9.27
C PHE A 97 -7.08 -3.88 10.21
N MET A 98 -7.01 -2.54 10.24
CA MET A 98 -7.96 -1.69 10.97
C MET A 98 -9.41 -1.97 10.55
N SER A 99 -9.64 -2.07 9.24
CA SER A 99 -10.96 -2.39 8.69
C SER A 99 -11.46 -3.79 9.11
N TYR A 100 -10.56 -4.77 9.09
CA TYR A 100 -10.86 -6.12 9.58
C TYR A 100 -11.22 -6.11 11.07
N LYS A 101 -10.48 -5.42 11.92
CA LYS A 101 -10.75 -5.29 13.35
C LYS A 101 -12.12 -4.67 13.64
N ARG A 102 -12.61 -3.81 12.76
CA ARG A 102 -13.95 -3.22 12.84
C ARG A 102 -15.05 -4.12 12.24
N GLY A 103 -14.71 -5.31 11.77
CA GLY A 103 -15.65 -6.24 11.14
C GLY A 103 -16.15 -5.76 9.76
N TRP A 104 -15.47 -4.80 9.13
CA TRP A 104 -15.86 -4.26 7.84
C TRP A 104 -15.23 -5.03 6.68
N LEU A 105 -13.98 -5.48 6.82
CA LEU A 105 -13.28 -6.30 5.84
C LEU A 105 -13.32 -7.76 6.26
N SER A 106 -13.56 -8.67 5.31
CA SER A 106 -13.51 -10.11 5.59
C SER A 106 -12.07 -10.57 5.87
N GLU A 107 -11.90 -11.62 6.69
CA GLU A 107 -10.61 -12.25 6.92
C GLU A 107 -9.99 -12.76 5.61
N LYS A 108 -10.83 -13.30 4.72
CA LYS A 108 -10.40 -13.77 3.39
C LYS A 108 -9.77 -12.64 2.57
N ASP A 109 -10.42 -11.46 2.51
CA ASP A 109 -9.91 -10.35 1.71
C ASP A 109 -8.68 -9.70 2.36
N LEU A 110 -8.65 -9.60 3.70
CA LEU A 110 -7.44 -9.18 4.41
C LEU A 110 -6.25 -10.09 4.03
N HIS A 111 -6.47 -11.41 4.06
CA HIS A 111 -5.42 -12.38 3.74
C HIS A 111 -4.93 -12.25 2.30
N ARG A 112 -5.85 -12.05 1.34
CA ARG A 112 -5.51 -11.79 -0.06
C ARG A 112 -4.65 -10.53 -0.22
N ILE A 113 -5.04 -9.44 0.47
CA ILE A 113 -4.31 -8.17 0.44
C ILE A 113 -2.88 -8.37 0.99
N LEU A 114 -2.75 -8.92 2.20
CA LEU A 114 -1.44 -9.13 2.82
C LEU A 114 -0.56 -10.07 1.99
N LYS A 115 -1.15 -11.13 1.44
CA LYS A 115 -0.46 -12.09 0.58
C LYS A 115 0.07 -11.41 -0.68
N LEU A 116 -0.78 -10.68 -1.41
CA LEU A 116 -0.39 -9.98 -2.64
C LEU A 116 0.79 -9.05 -2.39
N PHE A 117 0.71 -8.19 -1.38
CA PHE A 117 1.79 -7.25 -1.07
C PHE A 117 3.08 -7.97 -0.68
N SER A 118 3.00 -9.06 0.10
CA SER A 118 4.15 -9.87 0.48
C SER A 118 4.79 -10.59 -0.71
N GLU A 119 3.98 -11.11 -1.64
CA GLU A 119 4.44 -11.78 -2.86
C GLU A 119 5.10 -10.81 -3.83
N TYR A 120 4.66 -9.54 -3.85
CA TYR A 120 5.30 -8.46 -4.59
C TYR A 120 6.48 -7.84 -3.85
N GLU A 121 6.98 -8.50 -2.81
CA GLU A 121 8.16 -8.09 -2.02
C GLU A 121 8.00 -6.71 -1.35
N LEU A 122 6.78 -6.21 -1.23
CA LEU A 122 6.46 -4.97 -0.53
C LEU A 122 6.44 -5.20 0.99
N SER A 123 6.83 -4.18 1.75
CA SER A 123 6.82 -4.24 3.21
C SER A 123 5.39 -4.23 3.75
N LEU A 124 5.06 -5.20 4.59
CA LEU A 124 3.85 -5.19 5.43
C LEU A 124 4.13 -4.53 6.78
N TRP A 125 5.39 -4.55 7.22
CA TRP A 125 5.81 -4.12 8.54
C TRP A 125 7.09 -3.29 8.50
N HIS A 126 7.19 -2.33 9.40
CA HIS A 126 8.42 -1.67 9.80
C HIS A 126 8.34 -1.28 11.28
N ASP A 127 9.45 -1.39 12.00
CA ASP A 127 9.48 -1.12 13.45
C ASP A 127 9.20 0.35 13.81
N ILE A 128 9.24 1.27 12.84
CA ILE A 128 8.83 2.67 13.01
C ILE A 128 7.38 2.80 13.52
N LEU A 129 6.52 1.81 13.22
CA LEU A 129 5.16 1.77 13.74
C LEU A 129 5.09 1.67 15.26
N LEU A 130 6.16 1.21 15.90
CA LEU A 130 6.28 1.14 17.37
C LEU A 130 6.77 2.46 17.98
N ASP A 131 7.25 3.39 17.18
CA ASP A 131 7.60 4.74 17.64
C ASP A 131 6.32 5.55 17.86
N GLU A 132 5.85 5.52 19.11
CA GLU A 132 4.60 6.18 19.53
C GLU A 132 4.63 7.69 19.23
N LYS A 133 5.78 8.34 19.35
CA LYS A 133 5.92 9.75 19.03
C LYS A 133 5.71 9.99 17.53
N CYS A 134 6.36 9.20 16.70
CA CYS A 134 6.22 9.27 15.25
C CYS A 134 4.77 9.03 14.81
N MET A 135 4.12 8.01 15.34
CA MET A 135 2.74 7.68 15.00
C MET A 135 1.74 8.75 15.46
N ASN A 136 1.92 9.30 16.66
CA ASN A 136 1.09 10.40 17.16
C ASN A 136 1.25 11.69 16.35
N GLU A 137 2.47 12.04 15.95
CA GLU A 137 2.71 13.16 15.05
C GLU A 137 2.03 13.00 13.69
N GLY A 138 2.09 11.79 13.12
CA GLY A 138 1.39 11.46 11.86
C GLY A 138 -0.12 11.60 12.00
N PHE A 139 -0.68 11.09 13.09
CA PHE A 139 -2.09 11.21 13.43
C PHE A 139 -2.54 12.69 13.53
N ASP A 140 -1.78 13.51 14.25
CA ASP A 140 -2.08 14.94 14.41
C ASP A 140 -1.98 15.70 13.07
N LYS A 141 -1.01 15.37 12.23
CA LYS A 141 -0.89 15.93 10.89
C LYS A 141 -2.08 15.62 9.98
N ILE A 142 -2.63 14.40 10.08
CA ILE A 142 -3.84 14.02 9.34
C ILE A 142 -5.00 14.92 9.78
N LEU A 143 -5.25 15.04 11.08
CA LEU A 143 -6.30 15.91 11.62
C LEU A 143 -6.13 17.35 11.17
N GLN A 144 -4.91 17.89 11.25
CA GLN A 144 -4.61 19.25 10.82
C GLN A 144 -4.90 19.48 9.33
N LYS A 145 -4.44 18.57 8.46
CA LYS A 145 -4.62 18.70 7.02
C LYS A 145 -6.08 18.52 6.56
N ARG A 146 -6.89 17.80 7.33
CA ARG A 146 -8.27 17.45 6.98
C ARG A 146 -9.32 18.18 7.84
N GLY A 147 -8.98 19.34 8.40
CA GLY A 147 -9.92 20.18 9.13
C GLY A 147 -10.53 19.51 10.37
N GLY A 148 -9.74 18.71 11.08
CA GLY A 148 -10.17 17.99 12.28
C GLY A 148 -10.76 16.59 12.01
N ASN A 149 -10.82 16.15 10.75
CA ASN A 149 -11.29 14.83 10.40
C ASN A 149 -10.12 13.88 10.15
N LEU A 150 -10.21 12.65 10.60
CA LEU A 150 -9.22 11.63 10.24
C LEU A 150 -9.39 11.18 8.80
N ALA A 151 -10.62 10.81 8.45
CA ALA A 151 -10.98 10.34 7.12
C ALA A 151 -9.96 9.35 6.53
N ILE A 152 -9.49 8.40 7.35
CA ILE A 152 -8.53 7.38 6.91
C ILE A 152 -9.27 6.41 5.99
N PRO A 153 -8.90 6.33 4.71
CA PRO A 153 -9.53 5.39 3.80
C PRO A 153 -9.10 3.97 4.13
N VAL A 154 -10.07 3.06 4.15
CA VAL A 154 -9.86 1.63 4.43
C VAL A 154 -10.72 0.78 3.50
N PRO A 155 -10.26 -0.40 3.06
CA PRO A 155 -11.07 -1.29 2.24
C PRO A 155 -12.15 -1.97 3.08
N ILE A 156 -13.36 -2.08 2.55
CA ILE A 156 -14.44 -2.92 3.11
C ILE A 156 -14.67 -4.18 2.27
N ALA A 157 -14.15 -4.19 1.09
CA ALA A 157 -13.92 -5.32 0.18
C ALA A 157 -12.87 -4.86 -0.83
N ILE A 158 -12.30 -5.78 -1.60
CA ILE A 158 -11.48 -5.40 -2.76
C ILE A 158 -12.39 -4.64 -3.72
N GLY A 159 -11.96 -3.46 -4.19
CA GLY A 159 -12.75 -2.57 -5.02
C GLY A 159 -13.70 -1.61 -4.27
N LYS A 160 -13.80 -1.68 -2.93
CA LYS A 160 -14.71 -0.84 -2.15
C LYS A 160 -14.02 -0.22 -0.94
N CYS A 161 -14.25 1.06 -0.72
CA CYS A 161 -13.62 1.88 0.31
C CYS A 161 -14.64 2.47 1.29
N LYS A 162 -14.21 2.72 2.51
CA LYS A 162 -14.88 3.46 3.56
C LYS A 162 -13.85 4.30 4.34
N TYR A 163 -14.30 5.25 5.15
CA TYR A 163 -13.40 6.10 5.93
C TYR A 163 -13.58 5.88 7.44
N ILE A 164 -12.45 5.80 8.15
CA ILE A 164 -12.41 5.82 9.62
C ILE A 164 -12.25 7.27 10.08
N ASN A 165 -13.16 7.73 10.94
CA ASN A 165 -13.14 9.08 11.50
C ASN A 165 -13.01 9.11 13.02
N ASP A 166 -13.26 7.99 13.68
CA ASP A 166 -13.40 7.84 15.13
C ASP A 166 -12.24 7.07 15.79
N LEU A 167 -11.14 6.85 15.05
CA LEU A 167 -9.93 6.21 15.57
C LEU A 167 -9.28 7.11 16.64
N THR A 168 -8.86 6.53 17.74
CA THR A 168 -8.09 7.22 18.78
C THR A 168 -6.62 6.77 18.79
N LYS A 169 -5.72 7.61 19.33
CA LYS A 169 -4.29 7.25 19.46
C LYS A 169 -4.07 5.96 20.28
N PRO A 170 -4.75 5.74 21.43
CA PRO A 170 -4.64 4.48 22.15
C PRO A 170 -5.09 3.27 21.31
N GLU A 171 -6.23 3.38 20.62
CA GLU A 171 -6.74 2.33 19.73
C GLU A 171 -5.76 2.02 18.61
N LEU A 172 -5.17 3.06 17.97
CA LEU A 172 -4.13 2.88 16.94
C LEU A 172 -2.94 2.08 17.49
N LYS A 173 -2.48 2.40 18.70
CA LYS A 173 -1.37 1.69 19.35
C LYS A 173 -1.70 0.21 19.59
N GLU A 174 -2.89 -0.09 20.08
CA GLU A 174 -3.35 -1.48 20.30
C GLU A 174 -3.42 -2.24 18.97
N ILE A 175 -4.02 -1.64 17.96
CA ILE A 175 -4.12 -2.22 16.61
C ILE A 175 -2.73 -2.54 16.05
N ILE A 176 -1.75 -1.65 16.18
CA ILE A 176 -0.38 -1.87 15.71
C ILE A 176 0.25 -3.08 16.41
N GLN A 177 0.04 -3.25 17.72
CA GLN A 177 0.57 -4.40 18.45
C GLN A 177 -0.03 -5.73 17.97
N GLU A 178 -1.33 -5.76 17.74
CA GLU A 178 -2.00 -6.95 17.20
C GLU A 178 -1.59 -7.22 15.75
N TYR A 179 -1.52 -6.17 14.92
CA TYR A 179 -1.12 -6.25 13.53
C TYR A 179 0.28 -6.87 13.39
N LYS A 180 1.22 -6.47 14.24
CA LYS A 180 2.56 -7.07 14.30
C LYS A 180 2.51 -8.60 14.37
N GLN A 181 1.65 -9.15 15.23
CA GLN A 181 1.55 -10.61 15.42
C GLN A 181 1.01 -11.31 14.16
N VAL A 182 0.22 -10.61 13.35
CA VAL A 182 -0.28 -11.14 12.09
C VAL A 182 0.80 -11.14 11.02
N VAL A 183 1.46 -10.01 10.82
CA VAL A 183 2.43 -9.85 9.70
C VAL A 183 3.74 -10.60 9.92
N LEU A 184 4.14 -10.87 11.16
CA LEU A 184 5.30 -11.70 11.47
C LEU A 184 5.18 -13.14 10.94
N LYS A 185 3.97 -13.60 10.62
CA LYS A 185 3.72 -14.92 10.04
C LYS A 185 3.97 -14.96 8.52
N TYR A 186 4.09 -13.79 7.88
CA TYR A 186 4.36 -13.70 6.44
C TYR A 186 5.84 -13.86 6.12
N PRO A 187 6.19 -14.18 4.86
CA PRO A 187 7.59 -14.28 4.43
C PRO A 187 8.41 -13.07 4.90
N ARG A 188 9.66 -13.30 5.21
CA ARG A 188 10.59 -12.26 5.71
C ARG A 188 10.07 -11.51 6.96
N LYS A 189 9.14 -12.12 7.71
CA LYS A 189 8.46 -11.49 8.87
C LYS A 189 7.74 -10.19 8.49
N GLY A 190 7.21 -10.13 7.29
CA GLY A 190 6.52 -8.96 6.75
C GLY A 190 7.44 -7.84 6.25
N LEU A 191 8.75 -8.05 6.22
CA LEU A 191 9.68 -7.09 5.61
C LEU A 191 9.64 -7.22 4.09
N GLY A 192 9.78 -6.09 3.40
CA GLY A 192 9.92 -6.05 1.96
C GLY A 192 11.34 -6.37 1.50
N VAL A 193 11.54 -6.33 0.19
CA VAL A 193 12.85 -6.40 -0.44
C VAL A 193 13.06 -5.08 -1.18
N GLU A 194 14.12 -4.36 -0.86
CA GLU A 194 14.46 -3.16 -1.60
C GLU A 194 14.95 -3.54 -3.00
N PRO A 195 14.30 -3.02 -4.06
CA PRO A 195 14.76 -3.27 -5.41
C PRO A 195 16.09 -2.56 -5.64
N LEU A 196 17.04 -3.26 -6.25
CA LEU A 196 18.27 -2.66 -6.71
C LEU A 196 18.09 -2.12 -8.14
N CYS A 197 18.77 -1.03 -8.48
CA CYS A 197 18.76 -0.52 -9.85
C CYS A 197 19.29 -1.56 -10.84
N SER A 198 20.21 -2.41 -10.41
CA SER A 198 20.74 -3.54 -11.17
C SER A 198 19.66 -4.55 -11.58
N ASP A 199 18.55 -4.69 -10.80
CA ASP A 199 17.41 -5.56 -11.17
C ASP A 199 16.71 -5.09 -12.43
N ALA A 200 16.78 -3.78 -12.72
CA ALA A 200 16.27 -3.17 -13.95
C ALA A 200 17.36 -2.96 -15.02
N GLY A 201 18.57 -3.48 -14.81
CA GLY A 201 19.71 -3.28 -15.71
C GLY A 201 20.29 -1.86 -15.66
N LEU A 202 20.04 -1.12 -14.60
CA LEU A 202 20.57 0.22 -14.35
C LEU A 202 21.73 0.14 -13.34
N GLU A 203 22.63 1.13 -13.40
CA GLU A 203 23.63 1.28 -12.34
C GLU A 203 22.98 1.84 -11.09
N ASP A 204 23.34 1.28 -9.92
CA ASP A 204 22.90 1.84 -8.66
C ASP A 204 23.49 3.24 -8.48
N PRO A 205 22.70 4.23 -8.00
CA PRO A 205 23.22 5.56 -7.76
C PRO A 205 24.35 5.48 -6.73
N VAL A 206 25.46 6.12 -7.02
CA VAL A 206 26.59 6.21 -6.09
C VAL A 206 26.05 6.91 -4.83
N THR A 207 26.03 6.19 -3.73
CA THR A 207 25.75 6.79 -2.41
C THR A 207 26.89 7.75 -2.11
N VAL A 208 26.61 9.04 -2.23
CA VAL A 208 27.51 10.15 -1.87
C VAL A 208 27.51 10.31 -0.36
#